data_3a06449286b626886d1638893adbdf32
#
_entry.id   3a06449286b626886d1638893adbdf32
#
_cell.length_a   1.000
_cell.length_b   1.000
_cell.length_c   1.000
_cell.angle_alpha   90.00
_cell.angle_beta   90.00
_cell.angle_gamma   90.00
#
_symmetry.space_group_name_H-M   'P 1'
#
loop_
_entity.id
_entity.type
_entity.pdbx_description
1 polymer ?
#
loop_
_entity_poly.entity_id
_entity_poly.type
_entity_poly.pdbx_seq_one_letter_code
_entity_poly.pdbx_strand_id
1 'polypeptide(L)'
;MIEKCDLFQIKKDIETCIGEKVQLKANKGRKKSFIREGVLENTYPSIFVVKFENEYETTIRVSYSYTDILTKAVEIVVFRDNKKIEVC
;
A
#
# COMPACT_ATOMS: atom_id res chain seq x y z
N MET A 1 6.30 24.56 0.26
CA MET A 1 5.34 23.96 1.16
C MET A 1 5.65 22.51 1.46
N ILE A 2 5.56 22.14 2.70
CA ILE A 2 5.93 20.80 3.12
C ILE A 2 4.69 19.99 3.34
N GLU A 3 4.58 18.90 2.63
CA GLU A 3 3.52 17.96 2.89
C GLU A 3 3.90 17.11 4.06
N LYS A 4 3.03 17.12 5.04
CA LYS A 4 3.24 16.26 6.20
C LYS A 4 2.56 14.95 5.99
N CYS A 5 3.38 13.94 5.96
CA CYS A 5 2.93 12.58 5.90
C CYS A 5 3.04 12.03 7.30
N ASP A 6 1.95 11.89 7.99
CA ASP A 6 1.98 11.29 9.31
C ASP A 6 1.13 10.03 9.35
N LEU A 7 1.28 9.27 10.42
CA LEU A 7 0.59 7.99 10.52
C LEU A 7 -0.93 8.13 10.47
N PHE A 8 -1.45 9.18 11.06
CA PHE A 8 -2.90 9.40 11.07
C PHE A 8 -3.42 9.63 9.67
N GLN A 9 -2.74 10.45 8.90
CA GLN A 9 -3.15 10.75 7.53
C GLN A 9 -3.03 9.53 6.64
N ILE A 10 -1.93 8.80 6.77
CA ILE A 10 -1.71 7.58 6.01
C ILE A 10 -2.81 6.57 6.29
N LYS A 11 -3.10 6.36 7.57
CA LYS A 11 -4.13 5.41 7.95
C LYS A 11 -5.49 5.81 7.38
N LYS A 12 -5.82 7.08 7.47
CA LYS A 12 -7.10 7.58 6.96
C LYS A 12 -7.21 7.41 5.46
N ASP A 13 -6.13 7.72 4.74
CA ASP A 13 -6.13 7.57 3.28
C ASP A 13 -6.29 6.10 2.89
N ILE A 14 -5.59 5.22 3.56
CA ILE A 14 -5.68 3.80 3.25
C ILE A 14 -7.06 3.24 3.58
N GLU A 15 -7.66 3.68 4.68
CA GLU A 15 -9.00 3.24 5.04
C GLU A 15 -10.05 3.57 3.97
N THR A 16 -9.88 4.68 3.27
CA THR A 16 -10.80 5.05 2.22
C THR A 16 -10.60 4.27 0.92
N CYS A 17 -9.54 3.49 0.86
CA CYS A 17 -9.17 2.77 -0.35
C CYS A 17 -9.43 1.26 -0.27
N ILE A 18 -10.15 0.81 0.75
CA ILE A 18 -10.48 -0.60 0.89
C ILE A 18 -11.29 -1.05 -0.33
N GLY A 19 -10.86 -2.15 -0.95
CA GLY A 19 -11.50 -2.65 -2.16
C GLY A 19 -10.91 -2.10 -3.43
N GLU A 20 -10.02 -1.12 -3.33
CA GLU A 20 -9.40 -0.51 -4.51
C GLU A 20 -8.15 -1.28 -4.91
N LYS A 21 -7.84 -1.22 -6.20
CA LYS A 21 -6.61 -1.81 -6.71
C LYS A 21 -5.44 -0.93 -6.29
N VAL A 22 -4.40 -1.54 -5.77
CA VAL A 22 -3.22 -0.83 -5.31
C VAL A 22 -1.97 -1.46 -5.88
N GLN A 23 -0.93 -0.65 -5.97
CA GLN A 23 0.38 -1.10 -6.35
C GLN A 23 1.33 -0.84 -5.18
N LEU A 24 2.04 -1.85 -4.76
CA LEU A 24 2.97 -1.74 -3.64
C LEU A 24 4.39 -1.89 -4.16
N LYS A 25 5.22 -0.98 -3.72
CA LYS A 25 6.64 -1.02 -4.03
C LYS A 25 7.41 -1.18 -2.73
N ALA A 26 8.06 -2.30 -2.57
CA ALA A 26 8.86 -2.57 -1.38
C ALA A 26 10.32 -2.26 -1.69
N ASN A 27 10.90 -1.36 -0.94
CA ASN A 27 12.30 -0.97 -1.10
C ASN A 27 13.16 -1.86 -0.21
N LYS A 28 13.68 -2.93 -0.80
CA LYS A 28 14.56 -3.84 -0.07
C LYS A 28 15.98 -3.71 -0.58
N GLY A 29 16.84 -3.12 0.22
CA GLY A 29 18.23 -2.96 -0.12
C GLY A 29 18.47 -1.82 -1.08
N ARG A 30 19.69 -1.73 -1.55
CA ARG A 30 20.17 -0.55 -2.26
C ARG A 30 19.62 -0.36 -3.66
N LYS A 31 19.36 -1.44 -4.37
CA LYS A 31 18.99 -1.33 -5.77
C LYS A 31 17.82 -2.21 -6.15
N LYS A 32 17.23 -2.89 -5.19
CA LYS A 32 16.14 -3.80 -5.51
C LYS A 32 14.86 -3.31 -4.90
N SER A 33 13.90 -3.07 -5.75
CA SER A 33 12.54 -2.80 -5.31
C SER A 33 11.64 -3.83 -5.97
N PHE A 34 10.65 -4.28 -5.23
CA PHE A 34 9.65 -5.19 -5.76
C PHE A 34 8.35 -4.44 -5.90
N ILE A 35 7.76 -4.53 -7.07
CA ILE A 35 6.47 -3.90 -7.33
C ILE A 35 5.45 -5.00 -7.51
N ARG A 36 4.38 -4.93 -6.73
CA ARG A 36 3.28 -5.88 -6.81
C ARG A 36 1.97 -5.14 -6.89
N GLU A 37 1.05 -5.70 -7.63
CA GLU A 37 -0.30 -5.18 -7.72
C GLU A 37 -1.27 -6.11 -7.02
N GLY A 38 -2.17 -5.53 -6.28
CA GLY A 38 -3.16 -6.29 -5.55
C GLY A 38 -4.36 -5.43 -5.21
N VAL A 39 -5.16 -5.90 -4.28
CA VAL A 39 -6.34 -5.19 -3.81
C VAL A 39 -6.20 -4.98 -2.32
N LEU A 40 -6.49 -3.77 -1.87
CA LEU A 40 -6.49 -3.50 -0.44
C LEU A 40 -7.70 -4.19 0.17
N GLU A 41 -7.46 -5.20 0.98
CA GLU A 41 -8.52 -6.02 1.51
C GLU A 41 -9.12 -5.46 2.79
N ASN A 42 -8.27 -5.06 3.71
CA ASN A 42 -8.76 -4.58 5.00
C ASN A 42 -7.72 -3.74 5.70
N THR A 43 -8.16 -3.01 6.72
CA THR A 43 -7.29 -2.18 7.54
C THR A 43 -7.53 -2.48 9.01
N TYR A 44 -6.48 -2.32 9.79
CA TYR A 44 -6.49 -2.54 11.24
C TYR A 44 -5.78 -1.35 11.89
N PRO A 45 -5.83 -1.24 13.21
CA PRO A 45 -5.26 -0.06 13.88
C PRO A 45 -3.79 0.22 13.58
N SER A 46 -3.00 -0.81 13.35
CA SER A 46 -1.56 -0.64 13.13
C SER A 46 -1.07 -1.14 11.79
N ILE A 47 -1.88 -1.89 11.07
CA ILE A 47 -1.48 -2.51 9.81
C ILE A 47 -2.63 -2.50 8.81
N PHE A 48 -2.28 -2.76 7.56
CA PHE A 48 -3.29 -3.01 6.54
C PHE A 48 -2.90 -4.27 5.78
N VAL A 49 -3.90 -4.90 5.17
CA VAL A 49 -3.71 -6.17 4.48
C VAL A 49 -4.01 -5.99 3.00
N VAL A 50 -3.12 -6.46 2.17
CA VAL A 50 -3.28 -6.43 0.72
C VAL A 50 -3.36 -7.86 0.21
N LYS A 51 -4.33 -8.08 -0.66
CA LYS A 51 -4.55 -9.39 -1.26
C LYS A 51 -3.95 -9.41 -2.66
N PHE A 52 -3.04 -10.34 -2.90
CA PHE A 52 -2.42 -10.54 -4.20
C PHE A 52 -2.92 -11.84 -4.80
N GLU A 53 -3.23 -11.82 -6.07
CA GLU A 53 -3.58 -13.01 -6.80
C GLU A 53 -2.49 -13.30 -7.82
N ASN A 54 -2.05 -14.55 -7.87
CA ASN A 54 -1.04 -14.94 -8.85
C ASN A 54 -1.70 -15.73 -9.99
N GLU A 55 -0.88 -16.14 -10.96
CA GLU A 55 -1.34 -16.84 -12.13
C GLU A 55 -1.96 -18.22 -11.83
N TYR A 56 -1.70 -18.74 -10.66
CA TYR A 56 -2.20 -20.07 -10.27
C TYR A 56 -3.49 -19.99 -9.48
N GLU A 57 -4.16 -18.84 -9.54
CA GLU A 57 -5.38 -18.59 -8.79
C GLU A 57 -5.21 -18.72 -7.29
N THR A 58 -3.98 -18.59 -6.83
CA THR A 58 -3.68 -18.60 -5.40
C THR A 58 -3.73 -17.19 -4.86
N THR A 59 -4.49 -17.01 -3.81
CA THR A 59 -4.59 -15.72 -3.15
C THR A 59 -3.62 -15.66 -1.98
N ILE A 60 -2.79 -14.63 -1.96
CA ILE A 60 -1.83 -14.41 -0.89
C ILE A 60 -2.16 -13.09 -0.21
N ARG A 61 -2.26 -13.12 1.10
CA ARG A 61 -2.49 -11.91 1.90
C ARG A 61 -1.22 -11.54 2.61
N VAL A 62 -0.81 -10.29 2.45
CA VAL A 62 0.40 -9.78 3.09
C VAL A 62 0.01 -8.54 3.87
N SER A 63 0.47 -8.46 5.10
CA SER A 63 0.21 -7.28 5.92
C SER A 63 1.41 -6.36 5.92
N TYR A 64 1.13 -5.08 5.97
CA TYR A 64 2.15 -4.03 6.04
C TYR A 64 1.76 -3.07 7.14
N SER A 65 2.73 -2.44 7.77
CA SER A 65 2.44 -1.45 8.79
C SER A 65 2.35 -0.07 8.16
N TYR A 66 1.62 0.82 8.81
CA TYR A 66 1.55 2.20 8.34
C TYR A 66 2.90 2.89 8.51
N THR A 67 3.69 2.44 9.47
CA THR A 67 5.03 2.97 9.67
C THR A 67 5.92 2.68 8.46
N ASP A 68 5.73 1.55 7.81
CA ASP A 68 6.49 1.23 6.60
C ASP A 68 6.23 2.24 5.49
N ILE A 69 5.01 2.75 5.41
CA ILE A 69 4.69 3.80 4.44
C ILE A 69 5.32 5.12 4.86
N LEU A 70 5.24 5.44 6.14
CA LEU A 70 5.79 6.69 6.66
C LEU A 70 7.29 6.78 6.44
N THR A 71 8.00 5.69 6.66
CA THR A 71 9.45 5.65 6.49
C THR A 71 9.89 5.36 5.07
N LYS A 72 8.91 5.16 4.18
CA LYS A 72 9.15 4.84 2.78
C LYS A 72 9.88 3.53 2.53
N ALA A 73 9.81 2.63 3.50
CA ALA A 73 10.24 1.27 3.29
C ALA A 73 9.31 0.58 2.29
N VAL A 74 8.05 0.99 2.29
CA VAL A 74 7.04 0.52 1.34
C VAL A 74 6.31 1.75 0.82
N GLU A 75 6.10 1.79 -0.49
CA GLU A 75 5.31 2.84 -1.12
C GLU A 75 4.05 2.23 -1.69
N ILE A 76 2.93 2.91 -1.55
CA ILE A 76 1.66 2.43 -2.05
C ILE A 76 1.03 3.46 -2.98
N VAL A 77 0.56 2.97 -4.12
CA VAL A 77 -0.15 3.79 -5.10
C VAL A 77 -1.53 3.17 -5.30
N VAL A 78 -2.55 3.98 -5.21
CA VAL A 78 -3.94 3.53 -5.39
C VAL A 78 -4.39 3.89 -6.79
N PHE A 79 -4.99 2.93 -7.49
CA PHE A 79 -5.57 3.19 -8.80
C PHE A 79 -7.07 3.45 -8.63
N ARG A 80 -7.47 4.66 -8.93
CA ARG A 80 -8.87 5.06 -8.83
C ARG A 80 -9.23 5.94 -10.00
N ASP A 81 -10.33 5.61 -10.68
CA ASP A 81 -10.83 6.40 -11.81
C ASP A 81 -9.75 6.68 -12.86
N ASN A 82 -8.98 5.65 -13.21
CA ASN A 82 -7.87 5.75 -14.16
C ASN A 82 -6.76 6.70 -13.72
N LYS A 83 -6.69 7.00 -12.44
CA LYS A 83 -5.65 7.84 -11.88
C LYS A 83 -4.82 7.08 -10.88
N LYS A 84 -3.56 7.44 -10.80
CA LYS A 84 -2.64 6.90 -9.79
C LYS A 84 -2.54 7.91 -8.66
N ILE A 85 -2.89 7.46 -7.47
CA ILE A 85 -2.82 8.33 -6.29
C ILE A 85 -1.81 7.74 -5.34
N GLU A 86 -0.74 8.48 -5.10
CA GLU A 86 0.25 8.05 -4.12
C GLU A 86 -0.23 8.39 -2.73
N VAL A 87 -0.14 7.41 -1.84
CA VAL A 87 -0.40 7.65 -0.44
C VAL A 87 0.91 8.11 0.17
N CYS A 88 0.96 9.38 0.46
CA CYS A 88 2.14 9.98 1.00
C CYS A 88 3.28 9.93 0.00
#